data_e6faca3ae431d519b90232e3c651824b
#
_entry.id   e6faca3ae431d519b90232e3c651824b
#
_cell.length_a   1.000
_cell.length_b   1.000
_cell.length_c   1.000
_cell.angle_alpha   90.00
_cell.angle_beta   90.00
_cell.angle_gamma   90.00
#
_symmetry.space_group_name_H-M   'P 1'
#
loop_
_entity.id
_entity.type
_entity.pdbx_description
1 polymer ?
#
loop_
_entity_poly.entity_id
_entity_poly.type
_entity_poly.pdbx_seq_one_letter_code
_entity_poly.pdbx_strand_id
1 'polypeptide(L)'
;MVIYNSPMDYSIERADEKQKKCLSIMEASEFEKSKRPAFHLASPCGWINDPNGFSFFNNKCHLFFQYHPYSNKWGPMHWGHAVTSDLLRWNFLEPALAPDSSFDRGGCFSGTAIEDGSFHIIAYTSVIEGNAIQNQSIAIGDGKKYVKKNSNPAITAKNIPFDYDKAHFRDPKLWKENETYFLGAVLKTDDGSGAFVIFKSRDLEKWDFVSVADRSLCELGMMWECPDFFSLDGTDVIIISPQEMKEDLELGFHDGNNSVVMTGTMDRSSWKFSRNNVSQIDYGIDFYAPQTTLAPDGRRLMIAWMHRWEGFSTPDDYLWSGMMTLPRELKIENGVLFQSPAREMDALRKNGIAGDENLPPEKEIEIKGVKGRFFDLLLSFVVPQNCEWLEMKIAKGENCCSKFIFDFKNKRISFDRSESGTRKDCESFREFRFEIPEDRKINMRLICDISSAELFVCDGRYAFTNVFYSPIEADGITFAASHEFRLEYEFYQLK
;
A
#
# COMPACT_ATOMS: atom_id res chain seq x y z
N MET A 1 5.71 -34.82 31.29
CA MET A 1 4.65 -35.13 30.30
C MET A 1 4.52 -33.93 29.40
N VAL A 2 5.19 -33.92 28.24
CA VAL A 2 5.17 -32.83 27.29
C VAL A 2 3.83 -32.96 26.55
N ILE A 3 2.94 -31.97 26.76
CA ILE A 3 1.69 -31.88 25.99
C ILE A 3 2.14 -31.50 24.59
N TYR A 4 2.13 -32.44 23.67
CA TYR A 4 2.18 -32.16 22.24
C TYR A 4 0.89 -31.39 21.90
N ASN A 5 0.99 -30.06 21.78
CA ASN A 5 -0.06 -29.31 21.17
C ASN A 5 -0.22 -29.86 19.74
N SER A 6 -1.42 -30.38 19.43
CA SER A 6 -1.78 -30.72 18.05
C SER A 6 -1.43 -29.52 17.18
N PRO A 7 -0.87 -29.74 15.95
CA PRO A 7 -0.61 -28.63 15.05
C PRO A 7 -1.89 -27.82 14.89
N MET A 8 -1.77 -26.50 14.99
CA MET A 8 -2.94 -25.62 14.88
C MET A 8 -3.56 -25.83 13.50
N ASP A 9 -4.86 -26.08 13.48
CA ASP A 9 -5.63 -26.18 12.25
C ASP A 9 -5.88 -24.79 11.67
N TYR A 10 -5.26 -24.45 10.55
CA TYR A 10 -5.36 -23.16 9.86
C TYR A 10 -6.36 -23.20 8.69
N SER A 11 -7.39 -24.02 8.75
CA SER A 11 -8.40 -24.11 7.70
C SER A 11 -9.15 -22.80 7.44
N ILE A 12 -9.75 -22.67 6.25
CA ILE A 12 -10.59 -21.54 5.86
C ILE A 12 -11.75 -21.39 6.84
N GLU A 13 -12.40 -22.48 7.22
CA GLU A 13 -13.55 -22.48 8.15
C GLU A 13 -13.19 -21.86 9.50
N ARG A 14 -12.05 -22.22 10.08
CA ARG A 14 -11.61 -21.65 11.35
C ARG A 14 -11.23 -20.18 11.23
N ALA A 15 -10.61 -19.79 10.14
CA ALA A 15 -10.27 -18.39 9.89
C ALA A 15 -11.54 -17.53 9.73
N ASP A 16 -12.54 -18.04 9.02
CA ASP A 16 -13.84 -17.39 8.82
C ASP A 16 -14.63 -17.28 10.12
N GLU A 17 -14.70 -18.36 10.92
CA GLU A 17 -15.34 -18.33 12.25
C GLU A 17 -14.69 -17.27 13.16
N LYS A 18 -13.36 -17.20 13.17
CA LYS A 18 -12.63 -16.19 13.93
C LYS A 18 -12.94 -14.79 13.45
N GLN A 19 -12.93 -14.55 12.14
CA GLN A 19 -13.28 -13.28 11.51
C GLN A 19 -14.70 -12.84 11.90
N LYS A 20 -15.70 -13.70 11.72
CA LYS A 20 -17.10 -13.42 12.07
C LYS A 20 -17.29 -13.08 13.55
N LYS A 21 -16.62 -13.83 14.43
CA LYS A 21 -16.64 -13.56 15.88
C LYS A 21 -16.07 -12.18 16.19
N CYS A 22 -14.95 -11.79 15.58
CA CYS A 22 -14.34 -10.49 15.81
C CYS A 22 -15.22 -9.35 15.26
N LEU A 23 -15.79 -9.51 14.05
CA LEU A 23 -16.73 -8.53 13.50
C LEU A 23 -17.94 -8.32 14.41
N SER A 24 -18.51 -9.41 14.96
CA SER A 24 -19.62 -9.31 15.93
C SER A 24 -19.23 -8.57 17.22
N ILE A 25 -18.03 -8.77 17.74
CA ILE A 25 -17.52 -8.02 18.90
C ILE A 25 -17.41 -6.53 18.58
N MET A 26 -16.85 -6.20 17.41
CA MET A 26 -16.71 -4.81 16.97
C MET A 26 -18.07 -4.14 16.76
N GLU A 27 -19.03 -4.83 16.16
CA GLU A 27 -20.38 -4.30 15.96
C GLU A 27 -21.14 -4.06 17.28
N ALA A 28 -20.87 -4.86 18.31
CA ALA A 28 -21.51 -4.74 19.61
C ALA A 28 -20.88 -3.69 20.53
N SER A 29 -19.67 -3.22 20.24
CA SER A 29 -18.89 -2.31 21.11
C SER A 29 -18.66 -0.97 20.44
N GLU A 30 -19.25 0.11 20.99
CA GLU A 30 -18.98 1.48 20.53
C GLU A 30 -17.50 1.86 20.69
N PHE A 31 -16.83 1.35 21.71
CA PHE A 31 -15.40 1.55 21.92
C PHE A 31 -14.57 0.93 20.79
N GLU A 32 -14.87 -0.31 20.37
CA GLU A 32 -14.14 -0.93 19.26
C GLU A 32 -14.48 -0.27 17.91
N LYS A 33 -15.73 0.15 17.69
CA LYS A 33 -16.11 0.94 16.51
C LYS A 33 -15.35 2.25 16.43
N SER A 34 -15.14 2.94 17.55
CA SER A 34 -14.45 4.22 17.59
C SER A 34 -12.97 4.14 17.21
N LYS A 35 -12.36 2.94 17.24
CA LYS A 35 -10.99 2.69 16.81
C LYS A 35 -10.87 2.40 15.30
N ARG A 36 -12.01 2.21 14.58
CA ARG A 36 -12.01 1.79 13.18
C ARG A 36 -11.93 2.98 12.24
N PRO A 37 -11.13 2.88 11.16
CA PRO A 37 -11.18 3.86 10.08
C PRO A 37 -12.58 3.88 9.45
N ALA A 38 -12.99 5.06 8.96
CA ALA A 38 -14.31 5.26 8.40
C ALA A 38 -14.41 4.79 6.95
N PHE A 39 -13.32 4.89 6.20
CA PHE A 39 -13.30 4.60 4.76
C PHE A 39 -12.04 3.86 4.29
N HIS A 40 -11.03 3.64 5.15
CA HIS A 40 -9.92 2.74 4.84
C HIS A 40 -10.28 1.29 5.19
N LEU A 41 -9.84 0.34 4.37
CA LEU A 41 -9.95 -1.07 4.72
C LEU A 41 -8.92 -1.38 5.82
N ALA A 42 -9.39 -1.68 7.03
CA ALA A 42 -8.56 -2.19 8.11
C ALA A 42 -8.88 -3.66 8.37
N SER A 43 -7.93 -4.39 8.95
CA SER A 43 -8.13 -5.80 9.32
C SER A 43 -9.46 -6.03 10.04
N PRO A 44 -10.24 -7.03 9.67
CA PRO A 44 -11.45 -7.38 10.43
C PRO A 44 -11.12 -7.81 11.86
N CYS A 45 -10.00 -8.51 12.04
CA CYS A 45 -9.32 -8.79 13.30
C CYS A 45 -7.92 -9.32 12.99
N GLY A 46 -7.08 -9.41 14.01
CA GLY A 46 -5.73 -9.92 13.82
C GLY A 46 -4.86 -9.00 12.97
N TRP A 47 -4.02 -9.58 12.14
CA TRP A 47 -3.01 -8.88 11.35
C TRP A 47 -3.34 -8.89 9.86
N ILE A 48 -3.10 -7.76 9.18
CA ILE A 48 -2.96 -7.70 7.72
C ILE A 48 -1.68 -6.97 7.32
N ASN A 49 -1.09 -7.39 6.19
CA ASN A 49 -0.04 -6.65 5.50
C ASN A 49 -0.40 -6.52 4.01
N ASP A 50 0.41 -6.94 3.08
CA ASP A 50 0.31 -6.66 1.65
C ASP A 50 -1.11 -6.80 1.08
N PRO A 51 -1.59 -5.85 0.27
CA PRO A 51 -2.70 -6.10 -0.62
C PRO A 51 -2.34 -7.19 -1.62
N ASN A 52 -3.29 -8.05 -1.92
CA ASN A 52 -3.15 -9.16 -2.85
C ASN A 52 -4.32 -9.17 -3.84
N GLY A 53 -4.08 -9.65 -5.03
CA GLY A 53 -5.14 -9.93 -5.98
C GLY A 53 -6.09 -8.75 -6.22
N PHE A 54 -5.61 -7.50 -6.12
CA PHE A 54 -6.41 -6.30 -6.38
C PHE A 54 -6.86 -6.33 -7.85
N SER A 55 -8.16 -6.55 -8.07
CA SER A 55 -8.70 -6.89 -9.39
C SER A 55 -10.19 -6.59 -9.49
N PHE A 56 -10.68 -6.48 -10.72
CA PHE A 56 -12.10 -6.48 -11.00
C PHE A 56 -12.53 -7.86 -11.48
N PHE A 57 -13.66 -8.34 -10.97
CA PHE A 57 -14.28 -9.59 -11.38
C PHE A 57 -15.80 -9.50 -11.14
N ASN A 58 -16.60 -9.93 -12.14
CA ASN A 58 -18.07 -9.86 -12.05
C ASN A 58 -18.60 -8.48 -11.62
N ASN A 59 -18.08 -7.40 -12.21
CA ASN A 59 -18.43 -6.01 -11.92
C ASN A 59 -18.23 -5.55 -10.47
N LYS A 60 -17.38 -6.24 -9.71
CA LYS A 60 -16.96 -5.83 -8.37
C LYS A 60 -15.45 -5.69 -8.32
N CYS A 61 -14.99 -4.75 -7.53
CA CYS A 61 -13.61 -4.66 -7.16
C CYS A 61 -13.35 -5.63 -6.00
N HIS A 62 -12.38 -6.51 -6.18
CA HIS A 62 -11.92 -7.49 -5.21
C HIS A 62 -10.57 -7.05 -4.68
N LEU A 63 -10.40 -7.14 -3.37
CA LEU A 63 -9.14 -6.97 -2.69
C LEU A 63 -8.93 -8.17 -1.77
N PHE A 64 -7.88 -8.89 -2.01
CA PHE A 64 -7.36 -9.86 -1.05
C PHE A 64 -6.21 -9.19 -0.29
N PHE A 65 -5.81 -9.81 0.81
CA PHE A 65 -4.71 -9.29 1.62
C PHE A 65 -4.07 -10.40 2.45
N GLN A 66 -2.80 -10.26 2.74
CA GLN A 66 -2.12 -11.12 3.70
C GLN A 66 -2.83 -11.02 5.04
N TYR A 67 -3.23 -12.15 5.62
CA TYR A 67 -4.13 -12.18 6.75
C TYR A 67 -3.75 -13.25 7.79
N HIS A 68 -3.56 -12.82 9.04
CA HIS A 68 -3.43 -13.71 10.18
C HIS A 68 -4.54 -13.40 11.21
N PRO A 69 -5.67 -14.14 11.21
CA PRO A 69 -6.85 -13.80 12.02
C PRO A 69 -6.68 -14.06 13.52
N TYR A 70 -5.64 -14.78 13.93
CA TYR A 70 -5.54 -15.31 15.30
C TYR A 70 -4.79 -14.39 16.26
N SER A 71 -4.02 -13.45 15.76
CA SER A 71 -3.24 -12.48 16.53
C SER A 71 -3.08 -11.17 15.77
N ASN A 72 -2.97 -10.02 16.47
CA ASN A 72 -2.62 -8.73 15.88
C ASN A 72 -1.12 -8.60 15.54
N LYS A 73 -0.40 -9.71 15.51
CA LYS A 73 0.99 -9.85 15.06
C LYS A 73 1.06 -10.79 13.88
N TRP A 74 2.11 -10.65 13.08
CA TRP A 74 2.38 -11.54 11.95
C TRP A 74 2.43 -13.02 12.36
N GLY A 75 1.92 -13.89 11.53
CA GLY A 75 1.90 -15.35 11.74
C GLY A 75 1.64 -16.08 10.41
N PRO A 76 1.31 -17.38 10.44
CA PRO A 76 1.01 -18.12 9.21
C PRO A 76 -0.09 -17.44 8.40
N MET A 77 0.26 -17.02 7.17
CA MET A 77 -0.59 -16.18 6.34
C MET A 77 -1.69 -16.96 5.63
N HIS A 78 -2.88 -16.41 5.72
CA HIS A 78 -4.04 -16.69 4.89
C HIS A 78 -4.19 -15.56 3.85
N TRP A 79 -5.09 -15.70 2.90
CA TRP A 79 -5.61 -14.58 2.13
C TRP A 79 -7.00 -14.21 2.66
N GLY A 80 -7.09 -13.06 3.34
CA GLY A 80 -8.37 -12.42 3.60
C GLY A 80 -8.97 -11.92 2.29
N HIS A 81 -10.28 -11.65 2.26
CA HIS A 81 -10.99 -11.26 1.06
C HIS A 81 -12.04 -10.20 1.37
N ALA A 82 -12.04 -9.12 0.63
CA ALA A 82 -13.05 -8.09 0.68
C ALA A 82 -13.46 -7.66 -0.74
N VAL A 83 -14.69 -7.17 -0.87
CA VAL A 83 -15.23 -6.68 -2.14
C VAL A 83 -15.92 -5.35 -1.96
N THR A 84 -15.87 -4.53 -3.01
CA THR A 84 -16.56 -3.25 -3.06
C THR A 84 -17.15 -2.99 -4.44
N SER A 85 -18.17 -2.15 -4.51
CA SER A 85 -18.72 -1.61 -5.76
C SER A 85 -18.46 -0.10 -5.92
N ASP A 86 -17.93 0.55 -4.88
CA ASP A 86 -17.72 2.00 -4.83
C ASP A 86 -16.30 2.41 -4.39
N LEU A 87 -15.39 1.46 -4.25
CA LEU A 87 -14.00 1.64 -3.78
C LEU A 87 -13.85 2.19 -2.35
N LEU A 88 -14.94 2.47 -1.65
CA LEU A 88 -14.97 3.13 -0.35
C LEU A 88 -15.48 2.22 0.75
N ARG A 89 -16.52 1.42 0.46
CA ARG A 89 -17.15 0.52 1.43
C ARG A 89 -16.82 -0.91 1.09
N TRP A 90 -16.05 -1.53 1.96
CA TRP A 90 -15.57 -2.89 1.77
C TRP A 90 -16.42 -3.89 2.57
N ASN A 91 -16.88 -4.94 1.89
CA ASN A 91 -17.60 -6.05 2.50
C ASN A 91 -16.65 -7.25 2.60
N PHE A 92 -16.37 -7.72 3.81
CA PHE A 92 -15.56 -8.90 4.03
C PHE A 92 -16.30 -10.16 3.61
N LEU A 93 -15.60 -11.03 2.90
CA LEU A 93 -16.04 -12.36 2.53
C LEU A 93 -15.25 -13.41 3.34
N GLU A 94 -15.59 -14.69 3.14
CA GLU A 94 -14.79 -15.80 3.64
C GLU A 94 -13.35 -15.67 3.12
N PRO A 95 -12.32 -15.95 3.94
CA PRO A 95 -10.94 -15.98 3.46
C PRO A 95 -10.78 -16.87 2.24
N ALA A 96 -10.03 -16.40 1.24
CA ALA A 96 -9.91 -17.10 -0.04
C ALA A 96 -8.92 -18.26 0.01
N LEU A 97 -7.84 -18.14 0.77
CA LEU A 97 -6.81 -19.17 0.92
C LEU A 97 -6.41 -19.33 2.38
N ALA A 98 -6.10 -20.55 2.76
CA ALA A 98 -5.53 -20.92 4.05
C ALA A 98 -4.31 -21.81 3.86
N PRO A 99 -3.31 -21.83 4.77
CA PRO A 99 -2.13 -22.69 4.68
C PRO A 99 -2.45 -24.13 5.13
N ASP A 100 -3.35 -24.79 4.42
CA ASP A 100 -3.94 -26.09 4.74
C ASP A 100 -3.42 -27.26 3.87
N SER A 101 -2.61 -26.96 2.86
CA SER A 101 -2.06 -27.94 1.93
C SER A 101 -0.59 -28.25 2.25
N SER A 102 -0.10 -29.43 1.89
CA SER A 102 1.29 -29.83 2.17
C SER A 102 2.35 -28.92 1.55
N PHE A 103 2.00 -28.22 0.47
CA PHE A 103 2.91 -27.32 -0.25
C PHE A 103 2.85 -25.85 0.24
N ASP A 104 1.92 -25.52 1.13
CA ASP A 104 1.77 -24.14 1.64
C ASP A 104 1.58 -24.02 3.16
N ARG A 105 1.92 -25.05 3.94
CA ARG A 105 1.79 -25.05 5.41
C ARG A 105 2.55 -23.92 6.11
N GLY A 106 3.60 -23.40 5.49
CA GLY A 106 4.35 -22.25 5.99
C GLY A 106 3.65 -20.91 5.76
N GLY A 107 2.63 -20.87 4.91
CA GLY A 107 1.85 -19.67 4.58
C GLY A 107 1.45 -19.61 3.12
N CYS A 108 0.32 -18.96 2.87
CA CYS A 108 -0.08 -18.46 1.56
C CYS A 108 0.40 -17.01 1.45
N PHE A 109 1.62 -16.79 0.89
CA PHE A 109 2.22 -15.46 0.80
C PHE A 109 1.63 -14.68 -0.39
N SER A 110 2.14 -13.46 -0.60
CA SER A 110 1.58 -12.50 -1.53
C SER A 110 1.51 -12.98 -2.97
N GLY A 111 0.67 -12.32 -3.75
CA GLY A 111 0.43 -12.61 -5.15
C GLY A 111 -0.73 -11.79 -5.72
N THR A 112 -1.20 -12.14 -6.91
CA THR A 112 -2.16 -11.36 -7.67
C THR A 112 -3.33 -12.19 -8.18
N ALA A 113 -4.37 -11.53 -8.70
CA ALA A 113 -5.51 -12.17 -9.33
C ALA A 113 -5.86 -11.50 -10.66
N ILE A 114 -6.44 -12.28 -11.59
CA ILE A 114 -6.97 -11.79 -12.86
C ILE A 114 -8.33 -12.41 -13.16
N GLU A 115 -9.16 -11.68 -13.90
CA GLU A 115 -10.35 -12.22 -14.55
C GLU A 115 -9.97 -12.92 -15.85
N ASP A 116 -10.49 -14.12 -16.07
CA ASP A 116 -10.42 -14.83 -17.36
C ASP A 116 -11.73 -15.56 -17.64
N GLY A 117 -12.57 -14.96 -18.44
CA GLY A 117 -13.93 -15.45 -18.71
C GLY A 117 -14.78 -15.49 -17.43
N SER A 118 -15.23 -16.68 -17.06
CA SER A 118 -16.01 -16.90 -15.84
C SER A 118 -15.18 -17.23 -14.61
N PHE A 119 -13.85 -17.21 -14.73
CA PHE A 119 -12.94 -17.60 -13.68
C PHE A 119 -12.19 -16.39 -13.10
N HIS A 120 -12.05 -16.38 -11.80
CA HIS A 120 -11.13 -15.50 -11.08
C HIS A 120 -9.91 -16.31 -10.69
N ILE A 121 -8.77 -16.03 -11.31
CA ILE A 121 -7.54 -16.82 -11.19
C ILE A 121 -6.58 -16.12 -10.25
N ILE A 122 -6.18 -16.79 -9.18
CA ILE A 122 -5.17 -16.33 -8.23
C ILE A 122 -3.85 -17.02 -8.52
N ALA A 123 -2.77 -16.25 -8.56
CA ALA A 123 -1.40 -16.72 -8.43
C ALA A 123 -0.83 -16.24 -7.09
N TYR A 124 -0.27 -17.12 -6.28
CA TYR A 124 0.25 -16.80 -4.95
C TYR A 124 1.53 -17.57 -4.64
N THR A 125 2.26 -17.10 -3.64
CA THR A 125 3.45 -17.83 -3.19
C THR A 125 3.05 -18.82 -2.11
N SER A 126 3.32 -20.10 -2.38
CA SER A 126 3.16 -21.19 -1.41
C SER A 126 4.47 -21.45 -0.68
N VAL A 127 4.44 -21.48 0.65
CA VAL A 127 5.62 -21.64 1.49
C VAL A 127 5.62 -22.99 2.16
N ILE A 128 6.72 -23.73 1.97
CA ILE A 128 6.94 -25.05 2.57
C ILE A 128 7.82 -24.84 3.81
N GLU A 129 7.44 -25.51 4.91
CA GLU A 129 8.22 -25.66 6.16
C GLU A 129 9.11 -24.47 6.56
N GLY A 130 8.62 -23.67 7.48
CA GLY A 130 9.42 -22.63 8.15
C GLY A 130 10.01 -21.55 7.24
N ASN A 131 9.34 -21.26 6.11
CA ASN A 131 9.74 -20.29 5.08
C ASN A 131 11.02 -20.68 4.30
N ALA A 132 11.45 -21.94 4.38
CA ALA A 132 12.69 -22.39 3.76
C ALA A 132 12.62 -22.55 2.24
N ILE A 133 11.41 -22.80 1.68
CA ILE A 133 11.22 -22.99 0.23
C ILE A 133 9.96 -22.24 -0.19
N GLN A 134 10.12 -21.35 -1.15
CA GLN A 134 9.05 -20.58 -1.76
C GLN A 134 8.83 -21.02 -3.21
N ASN A 135 7.57 -21.28 -3.56
CA ASN A 135 7.17 -21.68 -4.92
C ASN A 135 5.93 -20.89 -5.32
N GLN A 136 5.59 -20.87 -6.61
CA GLN A 136 4.37 -20.20 -7.05
C GLN A 136 3.26 -21.23 -7.29
N SER A 137 2.06 -20.90 -6.84
CA SER A 137 0.87 -21.76 -6.88
C SER A 137 -0.33 -21.01 -7.45
N ILE A 138 -1.29 -21.77 -7.99
CA ILE A 138 -2.48 -21.25 -8.64
C ILE A 138 -3.73 -21.73 -7.90
N ALA A 139 -4.68 -20.84 -7.71
CA ALA A 139 -6.05 -21.17 -7.29
C ALA A 139 -7.05 -20.54 -8.27
N ILE A 140 -8.19 -21.19 -8.45
CA ILE A 140 -9.24 -20.74 -9.36
C ILE A 140 -10.55 -20.66 -8.59
N GLY A 141 -11.29 -19.57 -8.78
CA GLY A 141 -12.55 -19.33 -8.09
C GLY A 141 -13.61 -18.63 -8.92
N ASP A 142 -14.73 -18.40 -8.27
CA ASP A 142 -15.93 -17.76 -8.82
C ASP A 142 -16.16 -16.33 -8.24
N GLY A 143 -15.15 -15.79 -7.56
CA GLY A 143 -15.23 -14.52 -6.85
C GLY A 143 -15.72 -14.63 -5.41
N LYS A 144 -16.04 -15.84 -4.94
CA LYS A 144 -16.43 -16.13 -3.56
C LYS A 144 -15.64 -17.25 -2.95
N LYS A 145 -15.49 -18.36 -3.69
CA LYS A 145 -14.75 -19.54 -3.27
C LYS A 145 -13.63 -19.84 -4.25
N TYR A 146 -12.50 -20.29 -3.72
CA TYR A 146 -11.29 -20.59 -4.47
C TYR A 146 -10.81 -21.99 -4.18
N VAL A 147 -10.37 -22.68 -5.24
CA VAL A 147 -9.85 -24.04 -5.15
C VAL A 147 -8.43 -24.04 -5.67
N LYS A 148 -7.51 -24.51 -4.86
CA LYS A 148 -6.10 -24.71 -5.22
C LYS A 148 -5.99 -25.79 -6.27
N LYS A 149 -5.21 -25.56 -7.34
CA LYS A 149 -5.02 -26.60 -8.38
C LYS A 149 -4.29 -27.82 -7.82
N ASN A 150 -4.68 -29.01 -8.24
CA ASN A 150 -4.04 -30.27 -7.83
C ASN A 150 -2.58 -30.38 -8.32
N SER A 151 -2.22 -29.62 -9.37
CA SER A 151 -0.87 -29.55 -9.94
C SER A 151 0.09 -28.63 -9.19
N ASN A 152 -0.38 -28.00 -8.11
CA ASN A 152 0.46 -27.13 -7.30
C ASN A 152 1.58 -27.88 -6.55
N PRO A 153 2.76 -27.24 -6.35
CA PRO A 153 3.12 -25.89 -6.85
C PRO A 153 3.33 -25.88 -8.37
N ALA A 154 2.84 -24.82 -9.03
CA ALA A 154 2.89 -24.66 -10.48
C ALA A 154 4.30 -24.27 -11.00
N ILE A 155 5.03 -23.43 -10.25
CA ILE A 155 6.41 -23.06 -10.57
C ILE A 155 7.30 -23.30 -9.35
N THR A 156 8.38 -24.03 -9.58
CA THR A 156 9.36 -24.44 -8.58
C THR A 156 10.78 -24.11 -9.05
N ALA A 157 11.78 -24.40 -8.24
CA ALA A 157 13.18 -24.29 -8.63
C ALA A 157 13.54 -25.02 -9.94
N LYS A 158 12.79 -26.06 -10.32
CA LYS A 158 13.01 -26.79 -11.57
C LYS A 158 12.71 -25.98 -12.84
N ASN A 159 11.93 -24.92 -12.71
CA ASN A 159 11.57 -24.05 -13.82
C ASN A 159 12.59 -22.92 -14.05
N ILE A 160 13.56 -22.73 -13.12
CA ILE A 160 14.54 -21.65 -13.16
C ILE A 160 15.89 -22.20 -13.62
N PRO A 161 16.48 -21.68 -14.73
CA PRO A 161 17.68 -22.28 -15.36
C PRO A 161 19.01 -21.85 -14.72
N PHE A 162 19.01 -21.23 -13.53
CA PHE A 162 20.18 -20.75 -12.80
C PHE A 162 19.98 -20.91 -11.28
N ASP A 163 21.06 -20.84 -10.53
CA ASP A 163 20.99 -20.92 -9.07
C ASP A 163 20.52 -19.61 -8.44
N TYR A 164 19.75 -19.72 -7.36
CA TYR A 164 19.20 -18.61 -6.61
C TYR A 164 18.84 -19.05 -5.16
N ASP A 165 18.61 -18.12 -4.25
CA ASP A 165 18.17 -18.41 -2.89
C ASP A 165 16.70 -18.87 -2.89
N LYS A 166 16.46 -20.14 -2.59
CA LYS A 166 15.12 -20.77 -2.61
C LYS A 166 14.17 -20.26 -1.54
N ALA A 167 14.69 -19.62 -0.51
CA ALA A 167 13.89 -18.92 0.51
C ALA A 167 13.41 -17.54 0.04
N HIS A 168 13.85 -17.10 -1.14
CA HIS A 168 13.55 -15.78 -1.71
C HIS A 168 13.12 -15.91 -3.18
N PHE A 169 11.92 -16.50 -3.39
CA PHE A 169 11.25 -16.57 -4.70
C PHE A 169 9.75 -16.42 -4.49
N ARG A 170 9.22 -15.18 -4.67
CA ARG A 170 7.85 -14.86 -4.22
C ARG A 170 7.13 -13.81 -5.05
N ASP A 171 5.88 -13.56 -4.65
CA ASP A 171 5.00 -12.46 -5.01
C ASP A 171 4.67 -12.42 -6.51
N PRO A 172 3.97 -13.46 -7.05
CA PRO A 172 3.71 -13.55 -8.48
C PRO A 172 2.74 -12.48 -8.95
N LYS A 173 3.12 -11.72 -9.98
CA LYS A 173 2.24 -10.92 -10.81
C LYS A 173 1.78 -11.72 -12.00
N LEU A 174 0.48 -12.02 -12.07
CA LEU A 174 -0.16 -12.74 -13.19
C LEU A 174 -0.81 -11.73 -14.14
N TRP A 175 -0.61 -11.93 -15.44
CA TRP A 175 -1.36 -11.22 -16.49
C TRP A 175 -1.54 -12.11 -17.71
N LYS A 176 -2.41 -11.72 -18.62
CA LYS A 176 -2.68 -12.44 -19.86
C LYS A 176 -2.52 -11.51 -21.06
N GLU A 177 -1.76 -11.95 -22.07
CA GLU A 177 -1.68 -11.29 -23.37
C GLU A 177 -2.11 -12.30 -24.44
N ASN A 178 -3.20 -11.98 -25.15
CA ASN A 178 -3.85 -12.93 -26.05
C ASN A 178 -4.19 -14.25 -25.33
N GLU A 179 -3.75 -15.40 -25.87
CA GLU A 179 -3.98 -16.72 -25.29
C GLU A 179 -2.83 -17.22 -24.40
N THR A 180 -1.94 -16.32 -23.97
CA THR A 180 -0.78 -16.67 -23.15
C THR A 180 -0.86 -15.99 -21.80
N TYR A 181 -0.77 -16.77 -20.74
CA TYR A 181 -0.57 -16.28 -19.39
C TYR A 181 0.92 -16.01 -19.17
N PHE A 182 1.20 -14.90 -18.53
CA PHE A 182 2.53 -14.55 -18.05
C PHE A 182 2.48 -14.43 -16.54
N LEU A 183 3.58 -14.81 -15.91
CA LEU A 183 3.76 -14.67 -14.47
C LEU A 183 5.15 -14.06 -14.22
N GLY A 184 5.15 -12.87 -13.67
CA GLY A 184 6.36 -12.24 -13.16
C GLY A 184 6.50 -12.51 -11.67
N ALA A 185 7.69 -12.84 -11.19
CA ALA A 185 7.95 -13.01 -9.77
C ALA A 185 9.34 -12.45 -9.42
N VAL A 186 9.59 -12.24 -8.15
CA VAL A 186 10.90 -11.76 -7.70
C VAL A 186 11.67 -12.86 -7.00
N LEU A 187 12.97 -12.86 -7.20
CA LEU A 187 13.90 -13.78 -6.52
C LEU A 187 15.21 -13.08 -6.14
N LYS A 188 15.96 -13.67 -5.22
CA LYS A 188 17.30 -13.26 -4.84
C LYS A 188 18.31 -14.16 -5.52
N THR A 189 19.15 -13.60 -6.36
CA THR A 189 20.22 -14.31 -7.05
C THR A 189 21.41 -14.57 -6.12
N ASP A 190 22.33 -15.47 -6.50
CA ASP A 190 23.49 -15.87 -5.67
C ASP A 190 24.43 -14.72 -5.34
N ASP A 191 24.46 -13.67 -6.17
CA ASP A 191 25.22 -12.44 -5.89
C ASP A 191 24.50 -11.49 -4.91
N GLY A 192 23.39 -11.92 -4.33
CA GLY A 192 22.61 -11.15 -3.36
C GLY A 192 21.70 -10.09 -3.97
N SER A 193 21.51 -10.10 -5.29
CA SER A 193 20.71 -9.11 -6.02
C SER A 193 19.26 -9.56 -6.19
N GLY A 194 18.30 -8.67 -5.91
CA GLY A 194 16.91 -8.87 -6.29
C GLY A 194 16.74 -8.88 -7.82
N ALA A 195 15.90 -9.77 -8.33
CA ALA A 195 15.64 -9.88 -9.76
C ALA A 195 14.15 -10.13 -10.04
N PHE A 196 13.62 -9.50 -11.09
CA PHE A 196 12.28 -9.74 -11.61
C PHE A 196 12.38 -10.73 -12.77
N VAL A 197 11.78 -11.90 -12.60
CA VAL A 197 11.81 -13.01 -13.56
C VAL A 197 10.42 -13.24 -14.15
N ILE A 198 10.37 -13.64 -15.41
CA ILE A 198 9.11 -13.85 -16.15
C ILE A 198 9.00 -15.29 -16.62
N PHE A 199 7.83 -15.87 -16.45
CA PHE A 199 7.41 -17.17 -16.95
C PHE A 199 6.20 -17.00 -17.86
N LYS A 200 5.94 -18.01 -18.73
CA LYS A 200 4.74 -18.08 -19.56
C LYS A 200 4.09 -19.46 -19.55
N SER A 201 2.77 -19.48 -19.75
CA SER A 201 1.96 -20.70 -19.82
C SER A 201 0.77 -20.49 -20.76
N ARG A 202 0.23 -21.59 -21.30
CA ARG A 202 -1.05 -21.60 -22.04
C ARG A 202 -2.19 -22.27 -21.27
N ASP A 203 -1.87 -22.98 -20.19
CA ASP A 203 -2.81 -23.85 -19.47
C ASP A 203 -2.80 -23.66 -17.94
N LEU A 204 -1.95 -22.75 -17.43
CA LEU A 204 -1.70 -22.52 -15.99
C LEU A 204 -1.12 -23.75 -15.25
N GLU A 205 -0.61 -24.72 -15.98
CA GLU A 205 -0.01 -25.95 -15.42
C GLU A 205 1.46 -26.10 -15.80
N LYS A 206 1.78 -25.85 -17.07
CA LYS A 206 3.16 -25.92 -17.59
C LYS A 206 3.68 -24.52 -17.79
N TRP A 207 4.76 -24.20 -17.09
CA TRP A 207 5.37 -22.89 -17.10
C TRP A 207 6.79 -22.95 -17.65
N ASP A 208 7.04 -22.19 -18.70
CA ASP A 208 8.35 -22.00 -19.29
C ASP A 208 8.99 -20.73 -18.77
N PHE A 209 10.25 -20.79 -18.37
CA PHE A 209 11.05 -19.59 -18.06
C PHE A 209 11.24 -18.76 -19.34
N VAL A 210 11.05 -17.45 -19.23
CA VAL A 210 11.18 -16.52 -20.35
C VAL A 210 12.46 -15.69 -20.22
N SER A 211 12.58 -14.94 -19.12
CA SER A 211 13.73 -14.03 -18.94
C SER A 211 13.92 -13.62 -17.47
N VAL A 212 15.11 -13.11 -17.17
CA VAL A 212 15.31 -12.14 -16.09
C VAL A 212 15.04 -10.75 -16.71
N ALA A 213 13.90 -10.17 -16.41
CA ALA A 213 13.47 -8.93 -17.03
C ALA A 213 14.27 -7.72 -16.52
N ASP A 214 14.53 -7.69 -15.21
CA ASP A 214 15.33 -6.65 -14.57
C ASP A 214 16.01 -7.16 -13.29
N ARG A 215 17.05 -6.45 -12.81
CA ARG A 215 17.82 -6.80 -11.60
C ARG A 215 18.19 -5.55 -10.81
N SER A 216 18.28 -5.70 -9.48
CA SER A 216 18.72 -4.64 -8.58
C SER A 216 20.18 -4.23 -8.79
N LEU A 217 21.07 -5.20 -9.05
CA LEU A 217 22.52 -5.02 -9.03
C LEU A 217 23.01 -4.40 -7.70
N CYS A 218 22.27 -4.61 -6.61
CA CYS A 218 22.46 -4.03 -5.28
C CYS A 218 22.33 -2.49 -5.21
N GLU A 219 21.89 -1.83 -6.28
CA GLU A 219 21.61 -0.38 -6.31
C GLU A 219 20.23 -0.04 -5.75
N LEU A 220 19.26 -0.96 -5.92
CA LEU A 220 17.88 -0.83 -5.43
C LEU A 220 17.59 -1.94 -4.41
N GLY A 221 18.31 -1.96 -3.30
CA GLY A 221 18.17 -2.97 -2.25
C GLY A 221 18.68 -4.36 -2.62
N MET A 222 18.62 -5.28 -1.67
CA MET A 222 19.16 -6.63 -1.80
C MET A 222 18.12 -7.67 -2.23
N MET A 223 16.87 -7.49 -1.88
CA MET A 223 15.75 -8.33 -2.28
C MET A 223 14.57 -7.45 -2.69
N TRP A 224 13.84 -7.89 -3.70
CA TRP A 224 12.61 -7.24 -4.14
C TRP A 224 11.39 -8.04 -3.67
N GLU A 225 10.32 -7.33 -3.38
CA GLU A 225 9.01 -7.89 -3.03
C GLU A 225 7.91 -7.27 -3.87
N CYS A 226 6.76 -7.91 -3.93
CA CYS A 226 5.49 -7.41 -4.47
C CYS A 226 5.63 -6.71 -5.83
N PRO A 227 6.17 -7.39 -6.86
CA PRO A 227 6.32 -6.77 -8.16
C PRO A 227 4.95 -6.54 -8.80
N ASP A 228 4.81 -5.39 -9.46
CA ASP A 228 3.71 -5.13 -10.38
C ASP A 228 4.25 -4.73 -11.75
N PHE A 229 3.55 -5.12 -12.81
CA PHE A 229 3.90 -4.78 -14.18
C PHE A 229 2.67 -4.42 -14.98
N PHE A 230 2.71 -3.28 -15.65
CA PHE A 230 1.63 -2.78 -16.51
C PHE A 230 2.13 -1.70 -17.47
N SER A 231 1.31 -1.36 -18.47
CA SER A 231 1.52 -0.18 -19.31
C SER A 231 0.50 0.89 -18.96
N LEU A 232 0.94 2.14 -18.87
CA LEU A 232 0.11 3.30 -18.55
C LEU A 232 0.61 4.51 -19.36
N ASP A 233 -0.29 5.22 -20.04
CA ASP A 233 0.00 6.42 -20.81
C ASP A 233 1.16 6.24 -21.82
N GLY A 234 1.25 5.05 -22.43
CA GLY A 234 2.27 4.70 -23.42
C GLY A 234 3.64 4.34 -22.83
N THR A 235 3.75 4.20 -21.52
CA THR A 235 4.98 3.85 -20.80
C THR A 235 4.80 2.51 -20.10
N ASP A 236 5.79 1.63 -20.18
CA ASP A 236 5.81 0.42 -19.35
C ASP A 236 6.30 0.75 -17.94
N VAL A 237 5.66 0.16 -16.96
CA VAL A 237 5.89 0.43 -15.53
C VAL A 237 6.15 -0.87 -14.80
N ILE A 238 7.22 -0.90 -14.02
CA ILE A 238 7.45 -1.91 -12.99
C ILE A 238 7.39 -1.22 -11.63
N ILE A 239 6.61 -1.77 -10.71
CA ILE A 239 6.63 -1.44 -9.29
C ILE A 239 7.32 -2.57 -8.55
N ILE A 240 8.11 -2.23 -7.56
CA ILE A 240 8.75 -3.17 -6.62
C ILE A 240 8.77 -2.60 -5.22
N SER A 241 8.85 -3.49 -4.24
CA SER A 241 9.10 -3.12 -2.83
C SER A 241 10.45 -3.68 -2.40
N PRO A 242 11.55 -2.92 -2.62
CA PRO A 242 12.89 -3.38 -2.28
C PRO A 242 13.14 -3.35 -0.78
N GLN A 243 13.87 -4.36 -0.30
CA GLN A 243 14.36 -4.47 1.06
C GLN A 243 15.82 -4.04 1.16
N GLU A 244 16.23 -3.60 2.34
CA GLU A 244 17.63 -3.23 2.64
C GLU A 244 18.17 -2.12 1.72
N MET A 245 17.31 -1.17 1.36
CA MET A 245 17.73 0.06 0.65
C MET A 245 18.64 0.88 1.54
N LYS A 246 19.49 1.68 0.89
CA LYS A 246 20.27 2.73 1.54
C LYS A 246 19.62 4.09 1.28
N GLU A 247 19.71 4.96 2.28
CA GLU A 247 19.22 6.32 2.16
C GLU A 247 19.84 7.04 0.98
N ASP A 248 19.01 7.65 0.16
CA ASP A 248 19.37 8.58 -0.89
C ASP A 248 18.36 9.73 -0.91
N LEU A 249 18.69 10.83 -0.26
CA LEU A 249 17.79 11.98 -0.13
C LEU A 249 17.48 12.66 -1.45
N GLU A 250 18.34 12.52 -2.48
CA GLU A 250 18.11 13.10 -3.81
C GLU A 250 17.03 12.32 -4.57
N LEU A 251 17.02 10.98 -4.43
CA LEU A 251 16.00 10.11 -5.00
C LEU A 251 14.82 9.88 -4.07
N GLY A 252 14.93 10.31 -2.81
CA GLY A 252 13.89 10.18 -1.79
C GLY A 252 13.79 8.80 -1.18
N PHE A 253 14.83 7.98 -1.30
CA PHE A 253 14.89 6.67 -0.65
C PHE A 253 15.36 6.81 0.80
N HIS A 254 14.76 6.01 1.67
CA HIS A 254 15.18 5.91 3.07
C HIS A 254 15.82 4.55 3.36
N ASP A 255 16.57 4.47 4.45
CA ASP A 255 17.12 3.18 4.92
C ASP A 255 15.99 2.17 5.19
N GLY A 256 16.21 0.92 4.78
CA GLY A 256 15.27 -0.19 4.98
C GLY A 256 14.37 -0.49 3.79
N ASN A 257 13.08 -0.69 4.02
CA ASN A 257 12.14 -1.14 3.01
C ASN A 257 11.43 0.03 2.34
N ASN A 258 11.48 0.09 1.02
CA ASN A 258 10.90 1.17 0.21
C ASN A 258 9.83 0.63 -0.76
N SER A 259 9.15 1.51 -1.46
CA SER A 259 8.27 1.19 -2.58
C SER A 259 8.67 2.04 -3.78
N VAL A 260 9.12 1.40 -4.84
CA VAL A 260 9.79 2.05 -5.97
C VAL A 260 9.01 1.83 -7.25
N VAL A 261 8.85 2.88 -8.04
CA VAL A 261 8.34 2.82 -9.40
C VAL A 261 9.49 3.00 -10.39
N MET A 262 9.54 2.13 -11.37
CA MET A 262 10.45 2.21 -12.52
C MET A 262 9.62 2.40 -13.77
N THR A 263 9.83 3.49 -14.51
CA THR A 263 9.23 3.72 -15.81
C THR A 263 10.24 3.45 -16.92
N GLY A 264 9.80 2.90 -18.04
CA GLY A 264 10.71 2.50 -19.09
C GLY A 264 10.03 1.81 -20.26
N THR A 265 10.73 0.86 -20.87
CA THR A 265 10.22 0.07 -22.00
C THR A 265 10.54 -1.40 -21.79
N MET A 266 9.53 -2.25 -21.91
CA MET A 266 9.66 -3.71 -21.94
C MET A 266 9.75 -4.16 -23.41
N ASP A 267 10.90 -4.70 -23.82
CA ASP A 267 11.01 -5.37 -25.12
C ASP A 267 10.22 -6.69 -25.11
N ARG A 268 9.08 -6.71 -25.78
CA ARG A 268 8.17 -7.88 -25.83
C ARG A 268 8.77 -9.09 -26.55
N SER A 269 9.87 -8.93 -27.28
CA SER A 269 10.56 -10.05 -27.94
C SER A 269 11.49 -10.81 -26.99
N SER A 270 12.19 -10.09 -26.16
CA SER A 270 13.17 -10.64 -25.19
C SER A 270 12.69 -10.62 -23.75
N TRP A 271 11.62 -9.87 -23.47
CA TRP A 271 11.10 -9.60 -22.12
C TRP A 271 12.19 -9.04 -21.20
N LYS A 272 12.96 -8.08 -21.71
CA LYS A 272 13.93 -7.28 -20.97
C LYS A 272 13.38 -5.89 -20.76
N PHE A 273 13.51 -5.38 -19.55
CA PHE A 273 13.10 -4.03 -19.20
C PHE A 273 14.27 -3.06 -19.26
N SER A 274 14.07 -1.94 -19.92
CA SER A 274 15.03 -0.83 -19.96
C SER A 274 14.46 0.33 -19.16
N ARG A 275 15.08 0.66 -18.03
CA ARG A 275 14.67 1.74 -17.15
C ARG A 275 14.95 3.11 -17.78
N ASN A 276 13.98 4.01 -17.75
CA ASN A 276 14.15 5.41 -18.10
C ASN A 276 14.21 6.29 -16.85
N ASN A 277 13.37 5.97 -15.84
CA ASN A 277 13.32 6.69 -14.58
C ASN A 277 13.07 5.71 -13.43
N VAL A 278 13.58 6.06 -12.25
CA VAL A 278 13.40 5.33 -10.98
C VAL A 278 13.07 6.36 -9.90
N SER A 279 11.98 6.15 -9.15
CA SER A 279 11.59 7.07 -8.07
C SER A 279 10.84 6.33 -6.97
N GLN A 280 10.80 6.96 -5.80
CA GLN A 280 9.92 6.55 -4.71
C GLN A 280 8.47 6.74 -5.11
N ILE A 281 7.57 5.84 -4.64
CA ILE A 281 6.13 5.95 -4.88
C ILE A 281 5.47 6.84 -3.84
N ASP A 282 5.82 6.65 -2.56
CA ASP A 282 5.24 7.38 -1.44
C ASP A 282 6.34 7.79 -0.46
N TYR A 283 6.32 9.04 -0.04
CA TYR A 283 7.36 9.66 0.80
C TYR A 283 6.98 9.72 2.29
N GLY A 284 5.82 9.16 2.65
CA GLY A 284 5.36 9.03 4.03
C GLY A 284 6.07 7.92 4.78
N ILE A 285 5.75 7.79 6.07
CA ILE A 285 6.36 6.78 6.94
C ILE A 285 5.75 5.40 6.68
N ASP A 286 4.45 5.32 6.37
CA ASP A 286 3.68 4.08 6.44
C ASP A 286 3.09 3.71 5.07
N PHE A 287 3.95 3.26 4.15
CA PHE A 287 3.53 2.80 2.81
C PHE A 287 4.42 1.67 2.33
N TYR A 288 3.83 0.52 1.99
CA TYR A 288 4.57 -0.62 1.46
C TYR A 288 3.72 -1.52 0.55
N ALA A 289 4.36 -2.34 -0.28
CA ALA A 289 3.79 -3.41 -1.07
C ALA A 289 2.58 -3.00 -1.96
N PRO A 290 2.65 -1.91 -2.74
CA PRO A 290 1.53 -1.49 -3.57
C PRO A 290 1.20 -2.51 -4.67
N GLN A 291 -0.10 -2.67 -4.96
CA GLN A 291 -0.62 -3.40 -6.12
C GLN A 291 -1.54 -2.53 -6.95
N THR A 292 -1.58 -2.79 -8.25
CA THR A 292 -2.44 -2.05 -9.16
C THR A 292 -3.42 -2.94 -9.93
N THR A 293 -4.54 -2.34 -10.34
CA THR A 293 -5.53 -2.97 -11.23
C THR A 293 -6.01 -1.98 -12.29
N LEU A 294 -6.40 -2.50 -13.45
CA LEU A 294 -7.11 -1.74 -14.47
C LEU A 294 -8.61 -1.80 -14.17
N ALA A 295 -9.21 -0.65 -13.89
CA ALA A 295 -10.63 -0.55 -13.67
C ALA A 295 -11.41 -0.66 -15.00
N PRO A 296 -12.71 -1.09 -14.97
CA PRO A 296 -13.53 -1.20 -16.17
C PRO A 296 -13.70 0.10 -16.96
N ASP A 297 -13.52 1.26 -16.33
CA ASP A 297 -13.57 2.58 -16.95
C ASP A 297 -12.22 3.06 -17.51
N GLY A 298 -11.21 2.20 -17.50
CA GLY A 298 -9.88 2.46 -18.05
C GLY A 298 -8.88 3.10 -17.10
N ARG A 299 -9.27 3.45 -15.87
CA ARG A 299 -8.33 3.96 -14.86
C ARG A 299 -7.38 2.86 -14.36
N ARG A 300 -6.13 3.20 -14.14
CA ARG A 300 -5.22 2.37 -13.34
C ARG A 300 -5.36 2.79 -11.89
N LEU A 301 -5.77 1.86 -11.05
CA LEU A 301 -5.93 2.06 -9.61
C LEU A 301 -4.81 1.35 -8.86
N MET A 302 -4.34 1.97 -7.78
CA MET A 302 -3.33 1.41 -6.87
C MET A 302 -3.87 1.42 -5.45
N ILE A 303 -3.51 0.39 -4.67
CA ILE A 303 -3.70 0.31 -3.23
C ILE A 303 -2.44 -0.27 -2.60
N ALA A 304 -2.11 0.12 -1.37
CA ALA A 304 -0.91 -0.34 -0.67
C ALA A 304 -1.21 -0.67 0.80
N TRP A 305 -0.33 -1.39 1.44
CA TRP A 305 -0.34 -1.56 2.89
C TRP A 305 0.08 -0.24 3.55
N MET A 306 -0.81 0.32 4.36
CA MET A 306 -0.56 1.53 5.13
C MET A 306 0.12 1.14 6.45
N HIS A 307 1.35 0.75 6.34
CA HIS A 307 2.23 0.35 7.42
C HIS A 307 3.67 0.16 6.92
N ARG A 308 4.55 -0.32 7.79
CA ARG A 308 5.93 -0.66 7.46
C ARG A 308 6.39 -1.84 8.31
N TRP A 309 7.45 -2.53 7.88
CA TRP A 309 8.02 -3.65 8.64
C TRP A 309 8.84 -3.20 9.85
N GLU A 310 9.47 -2.04 9.78
CA GLU A 310 10.33 -1.50 10.84
C GLU A 310 9.53 -0.71 11.88
N GLY A 311 9.01 -1.39 12.89
CA GLY A 311 8.28 -0.77 14.00
C GLY A 311 6.80 -0.54 13.73
N PHE A 312 5.97 -1.37 14.34
CA PHE A 312 4.51 -1.32 14.20
C PHE A 312 3.92 -0.24 15.08
N SER A 313 3.20 0.69 14.48
CA SER A 313 2.59 1.83 15.19
C SER A 313 1.26 1.50 15.87
N THR A 314 0.58 0.39 15.48
CA THR A 314 -0.73 0.03 16.05
C THR A 314 -0.63 -0.24 17.57
N PRO A 315 -1.47 0.38 18.40
CA PRO A 315 -1.48 0.15 19.84
C PRO A 315 -1.76 -1.33 20.20
N ASP A 316 -1.13 -1.81 21.27
CA ASP A 316 -1.22 -3.22 21.67
C ASP A 316 -2.62 -3.66 22.11
N ASP A 317 -3.49 -2.73 22.52
CA ASP A 317 -4.87 -2.98 22.94
C ASP A 317 -5.88 -3.05 21.77
N TYR A 318 -5.42 -2.91 20.53
CA TYR A 318 -6.26 -3.06 19.35
C TYR A 318 -6.43 -4.55 19.01
N LEU A 319 -7.67 -4.94 18.68
CA LEU A 319 -7.98 -6.29 18.23
C LEU A 319 -7.47 -6.59 16.81
N TRP A 320 -6.96 -5.59 16.12
CA TRP A 320 -6.53 -5.63 14.74
C TRP A 320 -5.25 -4.82 14.53
N SER A 321 -4.50 -5.15 13.49
CA SER A 321 -3.31 -4.40 13.07
C SER A 321 -3.19 -4.39 11.55
N GLY A 322 -2.85 -3.23 11.01
CA GLY A 322 -2.71 -2.99 9.59
C GLY A 322 -3.99 -2.52 8.92
N MET A 323 -3.83 -1.63 7.94
CA MET A 323 -4.89 -1.13 7.07
C MET A 323 -4.31 -0.85 5.67
N MET A 324 -5.20 -0.65 4.70
CA MET A 324 -4.81 -0.29 3.34
C MET A 324 -4.93 1.22 3.14
N THR A 325 -4.15 1.77 2.20
CA THR A 325 -4.32 3.14 1.72
C THR A 325 -5.68 3.32 1.06
N LEU A 326 -6.06 4.55 0.79
CA LEU A 326 -7.11 4.81 -0.20
C LEU A 326 -6.73 4.21 -1.55
N PRO A 327 -7.67 3.70 -2.34
CA PRO A 327 -7.43 3.49 -3.75
C PRO A 327 -7.03 4.80 -4.42
N ARG A 328 -5.96 4.77 -5.22
CA ARG A 328 -5.39 5.93 -5.92
C ARG A 328 -5.48 5.76 -7.42
N GLU A 329 -5.87 6.80 -8.13
CA GLU A 329 -5.77 6.87 -9.60
C GLU A 329 -4.34 7.25 -9.98
N LEU A 330 -3.78 6.51 -10.93
CA LEU A 330 -2.43 6.71 -11.42
C LEU A 330 -2.42 7.34 -12.81
N LYS A 331 -1.41 8.18 -13.06
CA LYS A 331 -1.10 8.77 -14.34
C LYS A 331 0.42 8.86 -14.52
N ILE A 332 0.91 8.69 -15.75
CA ILE A 332 2.31 8.94 -16.09
C ILE A 332 2.39 10.18 -16.99
N GLU A 333 3.16 11.15 -16.58
CA GLU A 333 3.49 12.32 -17.40
C GLU A 333 5.02 12.47 -17.51
N ASN A 334 5.54 12.46 -18.72
CA ASN A 334 6.99 12.57 -18.98
C ASN A 334 7.85 11.56 -18.18
N GLY A 335 7.32 10.34 -17.99
CA GLY A 335 8.00 9.28 -17.22
C GLY A 335 7.89 9.43 -15.70
N VAL A 336 7.17 10.40 -15.18
CA VAL A 336 6.93 10.64 -13.75
C VAL A 336 5.54 10.13 -13.37
N LEU A 337 5.44 9.44 -12.24
CA LEU A 337 4.17 8.98 -11.67
C LEU A 337 3.47 10.13 -10.94
N PHE A 338 2.20 10.31 -11.25
CA PHE A 338 1.26 11.16 -10.52
C PHE A 338 0.17 10.28 -9.89
N GLN A 339 -0.28 10.66 -8.70
CA GLN A 339 -1.26 9.91 -7.93
C GLN A 339 -2.32 10.85 -7.38
N SER A 340 -3.57 10.44 -7.43
CA SER A 340 -4.66 11.14 -6.74
C SER A 340 -5.55 10.13 -6.02
N PRO A 341 -6.22 10.51 -4.93
CA PRO A 341 -7.27 9.67 -4.36
C PRO A 341 -8.29 9.34 -5.42
N ALA A 342 -8.81 8.11 -5.41
CA ALA A 342 -9.89 7.73 -6.32
C ALA A 342 -11.05 8.74 -6.23
N ARG A 343 -11.57 9.14 -7.39
CA ARG A 343 -12.61 10.19 -7.50
C ARG A 343 -13.88 9.88 -6.71
N GLU A 344 -14.11 8.63 -6.37
CA GLU A 344 -15.21 8.17 -5.53
C GLU A 344 -15.17 8.79 -4.13
N MET A 345 -13.99 9.20 -3.65
CA MET A 345 -13.82 9.91 -2.38
C MET A 345 -14.64 11.20 -2.30
N ASP A 346 -14.85 11.87 -3.42
CA ASP A 346 -15.63 13.12 -3.46
C ASP A 346 -17.09 12.91 -3.07
N ALA A 347 -17.62 11.69 -3.23
CA ALA A 347 -18.97 11.33 -2.81
C ALA A 347 -19.16 11.30 -1.27
N LEU A 348 -18.07 11.24 -0.50
CA LEU A 348 -18.11 11.31 0.97
C LEU A 348 -18.17 12.74 1.52
N ARG A 349 -17.88 13.74 0.68
CA ARG A 349 -17.77 15.16 1.08
C ARG A 349 -19.11 15.71 1.58
N LYS A 350 -19.08 16.35 2.75
CA LYS A 350 -20.22 17.03 3.40
C LYS A 350 -19.76 18.37 3.95
N ASN A 351 -20.72 19.27 4.15
CA ASN A 351 -20.52 20.53 4.88
C ASN A 351 -19.30 21.32 4.38
N GLY A 352 -19.18 21.47 3.06
CA GLY A 352 -18.03 22.16 2.45
C GLY A 352 -17.98 23.63 2.87
N ILE A 353 -16.78 24.09 3.22
CA ILE A 353 -16.44 25.50 3.37
C ILE A 353 -15.23 25.81 2.50
N ALA A 354 -15.19 27.00 1.94
CA ALA A 354 -14.09 27.45 1.12
C ALA A 354 -13.80 28.93 1.42
N GLY A 355 -12.56 29.32 1.23
CA GLY A 355 -12.14 30.69 1.44
C GLY A 355 -10.65 30.87 1.20
N ASP A 356 -10.18 32.04 1.61
CA ASP A 356 -8.77 32.36 1.69
C ASP A 356 -8.42 32.91 3.07
N GLU A 357 -7.19 32.67 3.48
CA GLU A 357 -6.68 33.13 4.79
C GLU A 357 -5.28 33.71 4.63
N ASN A 358 -5.01 34.78 5.36
CA ASN A 358 -3.69 35.38 5.47
C ASN A 358 -3.05 35.02 6.81
N LEU A 359 -2.03 34.16 6.75
CA LEU A 359 -1.25 33.79 7.92
C LEU A 359 -0.29 34.93 8.29
N PRO A 360 -0.39 35.50 9.48
CA PRO A 360 0.60 36.48 9.95
C PRO A 360 1.93 35.78 10.25
N PRO A 361 3.06 36.47 10.08
CA PRO A 361 4.38 35.88 10.32
C PRO A 361 4.52 35.28 11.71
N GLU A 362 5.07 34.03 11.75
CA GLU A 362 5.44 33.29 12.97
C GLU A 362 4.30 33.10 13.99
N LYS A 363 3.05 33.22 13.54
CA LYS A 363 1.88 33.06 14.40
C LYS A 363 1.06 31.86 13.97
N GLU A 364 0.83 30.95 14.89
CA GLU A 364 -0.09 29.83 14.69
C GLU A 364 -1.54 30.31 14.74
N ILE A 365 -2.34 29.94 13.73
CA ILE A 365 -3.76 30.28 13.63
C ILE A 365 -4.62 29.06 13.34
N GLU A 366 -5.87 29.14 13.76
CA GLU A 366 -6.96 28.25 13.36
C GLU A 366 -7.84 28.93 12.33
N ILE A 367 -8.19 28.25 11.25
CA ILE A 367 -9.18 28.74 10.30
C ILE A 367 -10.55 28.33 10.80
N LYS A 368 -11.45 29.30 10.94
CA LYS A 368 -12.79 29.06 11.48
C LYS A 368 -13.54 27.98 10.69
N GLY A 369 -13.91 26.89 11.36
CA GLY A 369 -14.64 25.77 10.78
C GLY A 369 -13.75 24.68 10.14
N VAL A 370 -12.44 24.92 9.99
CA VAL A 370 -11.46 23.93 9.51
C VAL A 370 -10.96 23.14 10.72
N LYS A 371 -11.65 22.05 11.05
CA LYS A 371 -11.27 21.14 12.13
C LYS A 371 -11.99 19.79 11.97
N GLY A 372 -11.42 18.73 12.49
CA GLY A 372 -12.00 17.40 12.46
C GLY A 372 -10.96 16.30 12.41
N ARG A 373 -11.45 15.04 12.46
CA ARG A 373 -10.63 13.84 12.31
C ARG A 373 -10.90 13.13 10.97
N PHE A 374 -12.06 13.34 10.38
CA PHE A 374 -12.50 12.77 9.12
C PHE A 374 -12.75 13.91 8.15
N PHE A 375 -11.74 14.23 7.34
CA PHE A 375 -11.83 15.39 6.46
C PHE A 375 -11.03 15.25 5.17
N ASP A 376 -11.42 16.05 4.20
CA ASP A 376 -10.75 16.28 2.94
C ASP A 376 -10.46 17.77 2.83
N LEU A 377 -9.19 18.14 2.84
CA LEU A 377 -8.70 19.50 2.80
C LEU A 377 -7.88 19.72 1.53
N LEU A 378 -8.35 20.62 0.67
CA LEU A 378 -7.61 21.09 -0.48
C LEU A 378 -7.01 22.45 -0.13
N LEU A 379 -5.73 22.63 -0.45
CA LEU A 379 -5.02 23.90 -0.29
C LEU A 379 -4.36 24.29 -1.60
N SER A 380 -4.41 25.57 -1.93
CA SER A 380 -3.68 26.17 -3.04
C SER A 380 -3.00 27.47 -2.58
N PHE A 381 -1.72 27.64 -2.93
CA PHE A 381 -0.96 28.82 -2.59
C PHE A 381 0.22 29.03 -3.52
N VAL A 382 0.68 30.30 -3.57
CA VAL A 382 1.95 30.67 -4.22
C VAL A 382 2.96 30.93 -3.11
N VAL A 383 4.06 30.18 -3.08
CA VAL A 383 5.11 30.32 -2.06
C VAL A 383 5.77 31.70 -2.19
N PRO A 384 5.69 32.60 -1.19
CA PRO A 384 6.35 33.90 -1.22
C PRO A 384 7.88 33.75 -1.32
N GLN A 385 8.55 34.70 -2.00
CA GLN A 385 10.00 34.62 -2.24
C GLN A 385 10.84 34.54 -0.95
N ASN A 386 10.38 35.20 0.08
CA ASN A 386 11.04 35.31 1.38
C ASN A 386 10.53 34.31 2.42
N CYS A 387 9.50 33.52 2.10
CA CYS A 387 8.97 32.55 3.05
C CYS A 387 9.92 31.34 3.14
N GLU A 388 10.38 31.05 4.34
CA GLU A 388 11.29 29.94 4.60
C GLU A 388 10.54 28.64 4.90
N TRP A 389 9.40 28.70 5.59
CA TRP A 389 8.62 27.51 5.94
C TRP A 389 7.12 27.78 6.11
N LEU A 390 6.33 26.72 5.91
CA LEU A 390 4.92 26.60 6.25
C LEU A 390 4.74 25.32 7.08
N GLU A 391 4.07 25.43 8.23
CA GLU A 391 3.71 24.31 9.10
C GLU A 391 2.19 24.13 9.11
N MET A 392 1.73 22.89 9.00
CA MET A 392 0.34 22.49 9.21
C MET A 392 0.30 21.42 10.28
N LYS A 393 -0.40 21.67 11.39
CA LYS A 393 -0.68 20.69 12.43
C LYS A 393 -2.06 20.08 12.24
N ILE A 394 -2.18 18.80 12.43
CA ILE A 394 -3.42 18.04 12.39
C ILE A 394 -3.56 17.21 13.66
N ALA A 395 -4.76 16.73 13.94
CA ALA A 395 -5.07 15.98 15.16
C ALA A 395 -4.50 16.71 16.40
N LYS A 396 -4.64 18.03 16.40
CA LYS A 396 -4.10 18.89 17.46
C LYS A 396 -5.06 18.91 18.64
N GLY A 397 -4.54 18.51 19.78
CA GLY A 397 -5.15 18.64 21.10
C GLY A 397 -4.33 19.57 22.01
N GLU A 398 -4.59 19.50 23.30
CA GLU A 398 -3.84 20.29 24.29
C GLU A 398 -2.35 19.88 24.36
N ASN A 399 -2.07 18.57 24.28
CA ASN A 399 -0.72 18.01 24.45
C ASN A 399 -0.33 17.04 23.34
N CYS A 400 -0.95 17.11 22.18
CA CYS A 400 -0.65 16.21 21.05
C CYS A 400 -0.93 16.89 19.71
N CYS A 401 -0.15 16.52 18.70
CA CYS A 401 -0.38 16.85 17.30
C CYS A 401 0.48 15.98 16.38
N SER A 402 0.13 15.94 15.10
CA SER A 402 1.01 15.53 14.00
C SER A 402 1.22 16.73 13.08
N LYS A 403 2.40 16.83 12.45
CA LYS A 403 2.81 18.02 11.70
C LYS A 403 3.27 17.66 10.29
N PHE A 404 2.83 18.45 9.32
CA PHE A 404 3.48 18.54 8.01
C PHE A 404 4.25 19.87 7.97
N ILE A 405 5.53 19.82 7.63
CA ILE A 405 6.40 20.99 7.56
C ILE A 405 6.96 21.09 6.14
N PHE A 406 6.68 22.20 5.49
CA PHE A 406 7.22 22.56 4.18
C PHE A 406 8.36 23.53 4.41
N ASP A 407 9.59 23.05 4.32
CA ASP A 407 10.82 23.86 4.37
C ASP A 407 11.17 24.31 2.95
N PHE A 408 10.71 25.49 2.56
CA PHE A 408 10.95 26.06 1.24
C PHE A 408 12.40 26.49 1.01
N LYS A 409 13.11 26.81 2.09
CA LYS A 409 14.52 27.21 2.06
C LYS A 409 15.43 26.03 1.68
N ASN A 410 15.20 24.87 2.29
CA ASN A 410 15.94 23.65 2.04
C ASN A 410 15.27 22.71 1.04
N LYS A 411 14.08 23.10 0.52
CA LYS A 411 13.26 22.32 -0.41
C LYS A 411 12.91 20.93 0.15
N ARG A 412 12.38 20.88 1.36
CA ARG A 412 11.99 19.64 2.04
C ARG A 412 10.54 19.68 2.49
N ILE A 413 9.90 18.52 2.44
CA ILE A 413 8.63 18.28 3.12
C ILE A 413 8.91 17.20 4.17
N SER A 414 8.42 17.42 5.39
CA SER A 414 8.52 16.43 6.46
C SER A 414 7.18 16.15 7.11
N PHE A 415 7.07 14.94 7.66
CA PHE A 415 6.00 14.58 8.57
C PHE A 415 6.59 14.21 9.93
N ASP A 416 6.04 14.79 10.99
CA ASP A 416 6.44 14.57 12.37
C ASP A 416 5.22 14.17 13.21
N ARG A 417 5.26 12.93 13.74
CA ARG A 417 4.26 12.38 14.68
C ARG A 417 4.82 12.13 16.08
N SER A 418 5.96 12.70 16.42
CA SER A 418 6.62 12.50 17.72
C SER A 418 5.76 12.93 18.91
N GLU A 419 4.83 13.87 18.68
CA GLU A 419 3.89 14.39 19.66
C GLU A 419 2.45 13.86 19.47
N SER A 420 2.23 12.90 18.57
CA SER A 420 0.88 12.44 18.22
C SER A 420 0.22 11.52 19.25
N GLY A 421 0.96 10.97 20.21
CA GLY A 421 0.52 9.86 21.07
C GLY A 421 0.84 8.47 20.50
N THR A 422 1.34 8.40 19.26
CA THR A 422 1.85 7.15 18.68
C THR A 422 3.02 6.60 19.51
N ARG A 423 3.20 5.27 19.46
CA ARG A 423 4.29 4.59 20.18
C ARG A 423 5.65 5.23 19.85
N LYS A 424 6.49 5.38 20.87
CA LYS A 424 7.81 6.02 20.74
C LYS A 424 8.91 5.07 20.24
N ASP A 425 8.63 3.78 20.15
CA ASP A 425 9.54 2.75 19.65
C ASP A 425 9.45 2.53 18.12
N CYS A 426 8.69 3.37 17.42
CA CYS A 426 8.60 3.39 15.96
C CYS A 426 9.08 4.73 15.39
N GLU A 427 9.36 4.76 14.08
CA GLU A 427 9.75 5.99 13.40
C GLU A 427 8.70 7.07 13.58
N SER A 428 9.13 8.24 13.99
CA SER A 428 8.25 9.38 14.29
C SER A 428 8.44 10.57 13.36
N PHE A 429 9.50 10.58 12.57
CA PHE A 429 9.85 11.68 11.69
C PHE A 429 10.39 11.17 10.37
N ARG A 430 9.96 11.76 9.26
CA ARG A 430 10.53 11.53 7.94
C ARG A 430 10.51 12.81 7.13
N GLU A 431 11.59 13.05 6.40
CA GLU A 431 11.68 14.17 5.48
C GLU A 431 12.10 13.71 4.08
N PHE A 432 11.73 14.50 3.10
CA PHE A 432 12.01 14.26 1.71
C PHE A 432 12.29 15.56 0.97
N ARG A 433 13.20 15.54 0.01
CA ARG A 433 13.47 16.67 -0.87
C ARG A 433 12.43 16.76 -1.99
N PHE A 434 11.80 17.93 -2.15
CA PHE A 434 10.84 18.19 -3.22
C PHE A 434 11.26 19.37 -4.08
N GLU A 435 10.76 19.42 -5.29
CA GLU A 435 10.98 20.54 -6.19
C GLU A 435 9.82 21.53 -6.10
N ILE A 436 10.12 22.77 -5.84
CA ILE A 436 9.15 23.85 -5.91
C ILE A 436 8.93 24.19 -7.39
N PRO A 437 7.68 24.15 -7.89
CA PRO A 437 7.37 24.52 -9.28
C PRO A 437 7.93 25.89 -9.66
N GLU A 438 8.21 26.13 -10.95
CA GLU A 438 8.78 27.40 -11.45
C GLU A 438 7.86 28.59 -11.16
N ASP A 439 6.54 28.42 -11.27
CA ASP A 439 5.52 29.43 -10.93
C ASP A 439 5.28 29.54 -9.42
N ARG A 440 5.98 28.72 -8.62
CA ARG A 440 5.89 28.60 -7.17
C ARG A 440 4.49 28.29 -6.63
N LYS A 441 3.57 27.86 -7.50
CA LYS A 441 2.22 27.46 -7.13
C LYS A 441 2.23 26.00 -6.66
N ILE A 442 1.68 25.76 -5.49
CA ILE A 442 1.51 24.42 -4.92
C ILE A 442 0.02 24.19 -4.69
N ASN A 443 -0.49 23.13 -5.30
CA ASN A 443 -1.79 22.54 -4.99
C ASN A 443 -1.55 21.29 -4.16
N MET A 444 -2.35 21.11 -3.11
CA MET A 444 -2.28 19.91 -2.29
C MET A 444 -3.65 19.48 -1.81
N ARG A 445 -3.78 18.18 -1.55
CA ARG A 445 -4.99 17.57 -0.97
C ARG A 445 -4.58 16.67 0.18
N LEU A 446 -5.17 16.89 1.34
CA LEU A 446 -4.96 16.09 2.54
C LEU A 446 -6.26 15.39 2.92
N ILE A 447 -6.24 14.06 2.96
CA ILE A 447 -7.34 13.25 3.44
C ILE A 447 -6.96 12.61 4.76
N CYS A 448 -7.77 12.86 5.79
CA CYS A 448 -7.58 12.28 7.12
C CYS A 448 -8.73 11.36 7.49
N ASP A 449 -8.36 10.21 8.04
CA ASP A 449 -9.23 9.31 8.77
C ASP A 449 -8.81 9.29 10.25
N ILE A 450 -9.44 8.51 11.07
CA ILE A 450 -9.24 8.51 12.53
C ILE A 450 -7.77 8.41 12.95
N SER A 451 -6.97 7.63 12.23
CA SER A 451 -5.56 7.37 12.55
C SER A 451 -4.64 7.40 11.34
N SER A 452 -5.05 8.09 10.27
CA SER A 452 -4.22 8.21 9.07
C SER A 452 -4.33 9.57 8.42
N ALA A 453 -3.28 9.95 7.69
CA ALA A 453 -3.22 11.14 6.85
C ALA A 453 -2.53 10.79 5.53
N GLU A 454 -3.25 10.96 4.42
CA GLU A 454 -2.70 10.85 3.07
C GLU A 454 -2.66 12.23 2.43
N LEU A 455 -1.44 12.74 2.20
CA LEU A 455 -1.19 14.05 1.62
C LEU A 455 -0.68 13.89 0.18
N PHE A 456 -1.28 14.60 -0.75
CA PHE A 456 -0.90 14.66 -2.15
C PHE A 456 -0.48 16.10 -2.47
N VAL A 457 0.73 16.32 -2.97
CA VAL A 457 1.33 17.63 -3.21
C VAL A 457 1.72 17.77 -4.68
N CYS A 458 1.63 18.98 -5.24
CA CYS A 458 1.90 19.29 -6.64
C CYS A 458 1.08 18.39 -7.57
N ASP A 459 -0.26 18.42 -7.37
CA ASP A 459 -1.24 17.64 -8.14
C ASP A 459 -0.98 16.12 -8.11
N GLY A 460 -0.36 15.64 -7.00
CA GLY A 460 -0.08 14.22 -6.77
C GLY A 460 1.27 13.73 -7.29
N ARG A 461 2.16 14.62 -7.70
CA ARG A 461 3.56 14.25 -7.98
C ARG A 461 4.25 13.65 -6.74
N TYR A 462 3.90 14.16 -5.56
CA TYR A 462 4.40 13.67 -4.29
C TYR A 462 3.22 13.22 -3.41
N ALA A 463 3.29 12.00 -2.90
CA ALA A 463 2.31 11.44 -1.98
C ALA A 463 2.97 11.03 -0.66
N PHE A 464 2.26 11.24 0.45
CA PHE A 464 2.73 10.93 1.79
C PHE A 464 1.65 10.18 2.54
N THR A 465 1.92 8.96 2.92
CA THR A 465 1.04 8.11 3.71
C THR A 465 1.57 7.96 5.11
N ASN A 466 0.77 8.34 6.10
CA ASN A 466 1.19 8.34 7.48
C ASN A 466 0.09 7.84 8.40
N VAL A 467 0.48 7.06 9.40
CA VAL A 467 -0.40 6.59 10.49
C VAL A 467 -0.02 7.28 11.80
N PHE A 468 -1.01 7.66 12.58
CA PHE A 468 -0.82 8.24 13.90
C PHE A 468 -1.98 7.89 14.83
N TYR A 469 -1.72 7.80 16.12
CA TYR A 469 -2.73 7.44 17.12
C TYR A 469 -2.84 8.55 18.16
N SER A 470 -3.70 9.53 17.88
CA SER A 470 -4.03 10.63 18.80
C SER A 470 -5.41 10.40 19.40
N PRO A 471 -5.70 10.94 20.59
CA PRO A 471 -7.07 10.95 21.14
C PRO A 471 -8.07 11.50 20.12
N ILE A 472 -9.26 10.94 20.08
CA ILE A 472 -10.28 11.34 19.09
C ILE A 472 -10.72 12.80 19.23
N GLU A 473 -10.62 13.33 20.44
CA GLU A 473 -10.94 14.73 20.80
C GLU A 473 -9.91 15.73 20.26
N ALA A 474 -8.73 15.25 19.89
CA ALA A 474 -7.70 16.05 19.25
C ALA A 474 -8.07 16.29 17.78
N ASP A 475 -8.97 17.24 17.52
CA ASP A 475 -9.57 17.53 16.21
C ASP A 475 -9.10 18.86 15.58
N GLY A 476 -8.18 19.58 16.24
CA GLY A 476 -7.68 20.86 15.78
C GLY A 476 -6.80 20.73 14.52
N ILE A 477 -6.93 21.74 13.65
CA ILE A 477 -6.05 21.96 12.49
C ILE A 477 -5.56 23.39 12.57
N THR A 478 -4.23 23.58 12.54
CA THR A 478 -3.61 24.91 12.63
C THR A 478 -2.55 25.09 11.57
N PHE A 479 -2.28 26.35 11.25
CA PHE A 479 -1.30 26.77 10.26
C PHE A 479 -0.38 27.83 10.84
N ALA A 480 0.90 27.80 10.48
CA ALA A 480 1.88 28.83 10.78
C ALA A 480 2.86 28.96 9.63
N ALA A 481 3.38 30.15 9.39
CA ALA A 481 4.39 30.38 8.36
C ALA A 481 5.45 31.39 8.86
N SER A 482 6.67 31.31 8.32
CA SER A 482 7.77 32.20 8.69
C SER A 482 7.53 33.64 8.29
N HIS A 483 6.72 33.90 7.27
CA HIS A 483 6.39 35.21 6.73
C HIS A 483 4.90 35.31 6.43
N GLU A 484 4.40 36.50 6.11
CA GLU A 484 3.03 36.67 5.63
C GLU A 484 2.76 35.70 4.48
N PHE A 485 1.71 34.89 4.61
CA PHE A 485 1.43 33.79 3.70
C PHE A 485 -0.06 33.71 3.44
N ARG A 486 -0.45 33.81 2.18
CA ARG A 486 -1.84 33.63 1.77
C ARG A 486 -2.05 32.22 1.26
N LEU A 487 -3.07 31.54 1.77
CA LEU A 487 -3.55 30.25 1.28
C LEU A 487 -5.04 30.31 0.92
N GLU A 488 -5.41 29.63 -0.14
CA GLU A 488 -6.78 29.33 -0.52
C GLU A 488 -7.10 27.92 -0.04
N TYR A 489 -8.32 27.69 0.47
CA TYR A 489 -8.71 26.40 1.01
C TYR A 489 -10.12 26.00 0.62
N GLU A 490 -10.33 24.68 0.48
CA GLU A 490 -11.61 24.01 0.51
C GLU A 490 -11.53 22.88 1.54
N PHE A 491 -12.48 22.86 2.46
CA PHE A 491 -12.53 21.86 3.52
C PHE A 491 -13.88 21.16 3.54
N TYR A 492 -13.87 19.85 3.62
CA TYR A 492 -15.06 19.00 3.65
C TYR A 492 -14.96 18.00 4.79
N GLN A 493 -16.04 17.80 5.51
CA GLN A 493 -16.18 16.67 6.42
C GLN A 493 -16.50 15.39 5.61
N LEU A 494 -15.94 14.25 6.02
CA LEU A 494 -16.09 12.97 5.31
C LEU A 494 -16.99 11.96 6.05
N LYS A 495 -17.61 12.33 7.18
CA LYS A 495 -18.44 11.41 7.99
C LYS A 495 -19.75 12.04 8.43
#